data_6c443873c96faf6685556c796a56fc4f
#
_entry.id   6c443873c96faf6685556c796a56fc4f
#
_cell.length_a   1.000
_cell.length_b   1.000
_cell.length_c   1.000
_cell.angle_alpha   90.00
_cell.angle_beta   90.00
_cell.angle_gamma   90.00
#
_symmetry.space_group_name_H-M   'P 1'
#
loop_
_entity.id
_entity.type
_entity.pdbx_description
1 polymer ?
#
loop_
_entity_poly.entity_id
_entity_poly.type
_entity_poly.pdbx_seq_one_letter_code
_entity_poly.pdbx_strand_id
1 'polypeptide(L)'
;MSGERKSIRRSLLLMVTLPTVILTVFVLSIGVLLFYHFYSQSIRDELASTTTMMVDCLDLTVRGDYQYENGILLKGNMNITDSTMLYKVKEKSGIDTTIFWGGTRILTTIEDQYGVSAAGTSAEKKVIDVVLGEGKDYYADHVDVDGTKYIGYYKALENDGNKPVGMVFAGKKLTLVYQKILRTLLGFVLFSLVAVLVATLCTRQYSSGVIRDINTINHFLQTISEGTLGETLDERIRNRKDELGDIGIYADKMRTNLQKLVEMDALTALYNRRSGNQMLEVLVGQRAEYTAVMCDIDFFKKVNDTYGHAAGDRVLTTISAQIRENVGEDGFASRWGGEEFLVIYCMNLEETRKRIDKLQQAIRDLQVCYGDQTIRVTMTFGMGQSAPGESYEKVIKRADEKLYVGKNGGRDQIVM
;
A
#
# COMPACT_ATOMS: atom_id res chain seq x y z
N MET A 1 -34.32 8.65 3.60
CA MET A 1 -33.70 7.51 2.92
C MET A 1 -32.29 7.34 3.48
N SER A 2 -32.11 6.54 4.52
CA SER A 2 -30.81 6.23 5.10
C SER A 2 -30.18 5.09 4.28
N GLY A 3 -29.49 5.46 3.20
CA GLY A 3 -28.62 4.51 2.52
C GLY A 3 -27.51 4.10 3.47
N GLU A 4 -27.42 2.81 3.79
CA GLU A 4 -26.28 2.25 4.53
C GLU A 4 -24.97 2.74 3.86
N ARG A 5 -24.23 3.60 4.55
CA ARG A 5 -22.87 3.96 4.14
C ARG A 5 -22.02 2.69 4.20
N LYS A 6 -21.89 2.00 3.06
CA LYS A 6 -20.98 0.85 2.94
C LYS A 6 -19.60 1.32 3.39
N SER A 7 -19.11 0.72 4.48
CA SER A 7 -17.78 1.06 5.00
C SER A 7 -16.75 0.90 3.90
N ILE A 8 -16.05 1.97 3.54
CA ILE A 8 -14.93 1.98 2.57
C ILE A 8 -13.95 0.84 2.88
N ARG A 9 -13.75 0.56 4.17
CA ARG A 9 -12.92 -0.56 4.65
C ARG A 9 -13.38 -1.91 4.11
N ARG A 10 -14.70 -2.19 4.14
CA ARG A 10 -15.25 -3.46 3.65
C ARG A 10 -15.12 -3.57 2.13
N SER A 11 -15.33 -2.48 1.42
CA SER A 11 -15.18 -2.44 -0.04
C SER A 11 -13.73 -2.64 -0.47
N LEU A 12 -12.76 -1.97 0.17
CA LEU A 12 -11.33 -2.15 -0.10
C LEU A 12 -10.84 -3.56 0.21
N LEU A 13 -11.27 -4.15 1.34
CA LEU A 13 -10.93 -5.52 1.67
C LEU A 13 -11.47 -6.50 0.63
N LEU A 14 -12.74 -6.37 0.24
CA LEU A 14 -13.35 -7.24 -0.78
C LEU A 14 -12.70 -7.07 -2.15
N MET A 15 -12.36 -5.85 -2.53
CA MET A 15 -11.74 -5.56 -3.83
C MET A 15 -10.37 -6.22 -4.00
N VAL A 16 -9.63 -6.43 -2.94
CA VAL A 16 -8.31 -7.09 -2.98
C VAL A 16 -8.40 -8.57 -2.67
N THR A 17 -9.19 -8.97 -1.64
CA THR A 17 -9.24 -10.38 -1.21
C THR A 17 -9.95 -11.27 -2.22
N LEU A 18 -11.03 -10.80 -2.84
CA LEU A 18 -11.79 -11.63 -3.80
C LEU A 18 -10.97 -12.02 -5.04
N PRO A 19 -10.30 -11.09 -5.76
CA PRO A 19 -9.42 -11.46 -6.87
C PRO A 19 -8.24 -12.35 -6.44
N THR A 20 -7.68 -12.12 -5.26
CA THR A 20 -6.58 -12.94 -4.74
C THR A 20 -7.03 -14.38 -4.52
N VAL A 21 -8.19 -14.60 -3.91
CA VAL A 21 -8.75 -15.94 -3.71
C VAL A 21 -9.06 -16.62 -5.05
N ILE A 22 -9.70 -15.90 -5.98
CA ILE A 22 -10.01 -16.45 -7.32
C ILE A 22 -8.73 -16.86 -8.05
N LEU A 23 -7.72 -16.00 -8.06
CA LEU A 23 -6.42 -16.28 -8.68
C LEU A 23 -5.74 -17.48 -8.03
N THR A 24 -5.76 -17.57 -6.69
CA THR A 24 -5.17 -18.69 -5.95
C THR A 24 -5.85 -20.01 -6.31
N VAL A 25 -7.20 -20.04 -6.36
CA VAL A 25 -7.96 -21.24 -6.75
C VAL A 25 -7.63 -21.63 -8.19
N PHE A 26 -7.54 -20.65 -9.10
CA PHE A 26 -7.22 -20.90 -10.50
C PHE A 26 -5.81 -21.49 -10.66
N VAL A 27 -4.80 -20.88 -10.04
CA VAL A 27 -3.41 -21.37 -10.07
C VAL A 27 -3.29 -22.75 -9.44
N LEU A 28 -3.99 -22.99 -8.32
CA LEU A 28 -4.00 -24.29 -7.66
C LEU A 28 -4.62 -25.37 -8.55
N SER A 29 -5.73 -25.07 -9.24
CA SER A 29 -6.40 -26.01 -10.15
C SER A 29 -5.48 -26.39 -11.33
N ILE A 30 -4.83 -25.41 -11.93
CA ILE A 30 -3.87 -25.67 -13.02
C ILE A 30 -2.66 -26.46 -12.48
N GLY A 31 -2.13 -26.08 -11.32
CA GLY A 31 -0.99 -26.77 -10.69
C GLY A 31 -1.29 -28.24 -10.41
N VAL A 32 -2.48 -28.55 -9.92
CA VAL A 32 -2.93 -29.94 -9.68
C VAL A 32 -3.02 -30.72 -11.00
N LEU A 33 -3.60 -30.15 -12.04
CA LEU A 33 -3.73 -30.81 -13.36
C LEU A 33 -2.35 -31.09 -13.98
N LEU A 34 -1.46 -30.10 -13.96
CA LEU A 34 -0.10 -30.24 -14.47
C LEU A 34 0.69 -31.27 -13.66
N PHE A 35 0.61 -31.22 -12.33
CA PHE A 35 1.28 -32.17 -11.45
C PHE A 35 0.81 -33.61 -11.75
N TYR A 36 -0.49 -33.82 -11.84
CA TYR A 36 -1.04 -35.14 -12.15
C TYR A 36 -0.54 -35.64 -13.51
N HIS A 37 -0.58 -34.82 -14.53
CA HIS A 37 -0.10 -35.17 -15.89
C HIS A 37 1.40 -35.54 -15.88
N PHE A 38 2.24 -34.66 -15.33
CA PHE A 38 3.68 -34.91 -15.27
C PHE A 38 4.04 -36.12 -14.42
N TYR A 39 3.38 -36.29 -13.27
CA TYR A 39 3.64 -37.41 -12.37
C TYR A 39 3.22 -38.74 -12.99
N SER A 40 2.06 -38.79 -13.67
CA SER A 40 1.59 -39.97 -14.39
C SER A 40 2.56 -40.36 -15.52
N GLN A 41 3.01 -39.37 -16.30
CA GLN A 41 4.00 -39.60 -17.35
C GLN A 41 5.35 -40.06 -16.78
N SER A 42 5.82 -39.44 -15.71
CA SER A 42 7.07 -39.82 -15.04
C SER A 42 7.05 -41.27 -14.54
N ILE A 43 5.93 -41.74 -13.99
CA ILE A 43 5.79 -43.14 -13.58
C ILE A 43 5.84 -44.05 -14.79
N ARG A 44 5.16 -43.72 -15.88
CA ARG A 44 5.19 -44.51 -17.11
C ARG A 44 6.59 -44.66 -17.66
N ASP A 45 7.34 -43.53 -17.76
CA ASP A 45 8.71 -43.51 -18.26
C ASP A 45 9.67 -44.29 -17.34
N GLU A 46 9.49 -44.18 -16.03
CA GLU A 46 10.28 -44.93 -15.05
C GLU A 46 10.05 -46.45 -15.16
N LEU A 47 8.81 -46.89 -15.32
CA LEU A 47 8.45 -48.28 -15.49
C LEU A 47 8.96 -48.85 -16.84
N ALA A 48 8.79 -48.07 -17.93
CA ALA A 48 9.30 -48.42 -19.24
C ALA A 48 10.83 -48.56 -19.27
N SER A 49 11.52 -47.60 -18.64
CA SER A 49 12.98 -47.64 -18.51
C SER A 49 13.46 -48.83 -17.68
N THR A 50 12.76 -49.14 -16.59
CA THR A 50 13.11 -50.27 -15.73
C THR A 50 12.94 -51.60 -16.47
N THR A 51 11.84 -51.82 -17.19
CA THR A 51 11.62 -53.03 -17.99
C THR A 51 12.63 -53.17 -19.11
N THR A 52 12.93 -52.06 -19.82
CA THR A 52 13.92 -52.07 -20.90
C THR A 52 15.31 -52.39 -20.36
N MET A 53 15.74 -51.74 -19.27
CA MET A 53 17.01 -52.01 -18.63
C MET A 53 17.15 -53.49 -18.17
N MET A 54 16.05 -54.09 -17.68
CA MET A 54 16.06 -55.50 -17.28
C MET A 54 16.21 -56.43 -18.49
N VAL A 55 15.46 -56.19 -19.57
CA VAL A 55 15.58 -56.96 -20.81
C VAL A 55 16.98 -56.83 -21.38
N ASP A 56 17.50 -55.61 -21.55
CA ASP A 56 18.85 -55.32 -22.09
C ASP A 56 19.95 -55.97 -21.22
N CYS A 57 19.79 -55.93 -19.91
CA CYS A 57 20.75 -56.61 -18.99
C CYS A 57 20.80 -58.13 -19.22
N LEU A 58 19.63 -58.77 -19.38
CA LEU A 58 19.57 -60.18 -19.69
C LEU A 58 20.17 -60.51 -21.08
N ASP A 59 19.84 -59.69 -22.08
CA ASP A 59 20.30 -59.92 -23.47
C ASP A 59 21.79 -59.64 -23.69
N LEU A 60 22.34 -58.61 -23.03
CA LEU A 60 23.77 -58.27 -23.11
C LEU A 60 24.66 -59.17 -22.29
N THR A 61 24.16 -59.70 -21.17
CA THR A 61 24.94 -60.53 -20.27
C THR A 61 25.10 -61.97 -20.76
N VAL A 62 24.03 -62.48 -21.41
CA VAL A 62 23.99 -63.87 -21.83
C VAL A 62 23.49 -64.02 -23.26
N ARG A 63 24.28 -64.63 -24.14
CA ARG A 63 23.90 -64.96 -25.50
C ARG A 63 23.12 -66.26 -25.60
N GLY A 64 22.15 -66.33 -26.44
CA GLY A 64 21.35 -67.52 -26.73
C GLY A 64 19.86 -67.33 -26.39
N ASP A 65 19.05 -68.29 -26.76
CA ASP A 65 17.60 -68.27 -26.59
C ASP A 65 17.16 -68.54 -25.17
N TYR A 66 16.04 -67.95 -24.78
CA TYR A 66 15.34 -68.27 -23.52
C TYR A 66 14.67 -69.62 -23.64
N GLN A 67 14.78 -70.46 -22.60
CA GLN A 67 14.13 -71.75 -22.47
C GLN A 67 13.63 -71.95 -21.03
N TYR A 68 12.51 -72.61 -20.86
CA TYR A 68 11.96 -72.92 -19.55
C TYR A 68 11.63 -74.41 -19.48
N GLU A 69 12.43 -75.10 -18.64
CA GLU A 69 12.31 -76.54 -18.42
C GLU A 69 12.40 -76.90 -16.93
N ASN A 70 11.54 -77.77 -16.48
CA ASN A 70 11.53 -78.25 -15.10
C ASN A 70 11.57 -77.17 -13.98
N GLY A 71 10.93 -76.00 -14.23
CA GLY A 71 10.92 -74.92 -13.26
C GLY A 71 12.14 -74.03 -13.31
N ILE A 72 13.04 -74.23 -14.25
CA ILE A 72 14.30 -73.44 -14.43
C ILE A 72 14.20 -72.62 -15.70
N LEU A 73 14.40 -71.31 -15.54
CA LEU A 73 14.51 -70.40 -16.70
C LEU A 73 16.00 -70.30 -17.08
N LEU A 74 16.29 -70.68 -18.33
CA LEU A 74 17.61 -70.62 -18.90
C LEU A 74 17.65 -69.57 -19.99
N LYS A 75 18.79 -68.89 -20.11
CA LYS A 75 19.18 -68.12 -21.32
C LYS A 75 20.47 -68.62 -21.83
N GLY A 76 20.46 -69.24 -23.04
CA GLY A 76 21.58 -70.03 -23.50
C GLY A 76 21.89 -71.15 -22.48
N ASN A 77 23.12 -71.17 -21.98
CA ASN A 77 23.56 -72.14 -20.96
C ASN A 77 23.49 -71.62 -19.51
N MET A 78 22.98 -70.41 -19.29
CA MET A 78 22.99 -69.78 -17.98
C MET A 78 21.61 -69.93 -17.31
N ASN A 79 21.57 -70.36 -16.08
CA ASN A 79 20.36 -70.35 -15.23
C ASN A 79 20.13 -68.94 -14.71
N ILE A 80 19.01 -68.35 -15.09
CA ILE A 80 18.56 -67.01 -14.71
C ILE A 80 17.36 -67.03 -13.73
N THR A 81 17.11 -68.17 -13.08
CA THR A 81 16.05 -68.38 -12.12
C THR A 81 16.30 -67.64 -10.80
N ASP A 82 17.48 -67.07 -10.60
CA ASP A 82 17.82 -66.35 -9.38
C ASP A 82 17.08 -64.97 -9.36
N SER A 83 16.21 -64.83 -8.37
CA SER A 83 15.42 -63.60 -8.16
C SER A 83 16.20 -62.44 -7.52
N THR A 84 17.48 -62.63 -7.19
CA THR A 84 18.31 -61.61 -6.51
C THR A 84 18.34 -60.28 -7.26
N MET A 85 18.40 -60.33 -8.59
CA MET A 85 18.36 -59.14 -9.44
C MET A 85 17.03 -58.38 -9.27
N LEU A 86 15.89 -59.08 -9.27
CA LEU A 86 14.54 -58.50 -9.11
C LEU A 86 14.40 -57.79 -7.76
N TYR A 87 14.87 -58.44 -6.68
CA TYR A 87 14.82 -57.85 -5.34
C TYR A 87 15.74 -56.64 -5.18
N LYS A 88 16.94 -56.62 -5.83
CA LYS A 88 17.80 -55.44 -5.86
C LYS A 88 17.14 -54.25 -6.58
N VAL A 89 16.39 -54.47 -7.67
CA VAL A 89 15.62 -53.43 -8.37
C VAL A 89 14.53 -52.91 -7.44
N LYS A 90 13.76 -53.78 -6.79
CA LYS A 90 12.72 -53.41 -5.82
C LYS A 90 13.29 -52.58 -4.66
N GLU A 91 14.39 -53.00 -4.07
CA GLU A 91 15.05 -52.30 -2.94
C GLU A 91 15.49 -50.88 -3.34
N LYS A 92 16.05 -50.69 -4.54
CA LYS A 92 16.57 -49.39 -5.00
C LYS A 92 15.50 -48.45 -5.53
N SER A 93 14.50 -48.97 -6.26
CA SER A 93 13.52 -48.14 -7.00
C SER A 93 12.11 -48.17 -6.38
N GLY A 94 11.84 -49.15 -5.47
CA GLY A 94 10.48 -49.40 -4.98
C GLY A 94 9.53 -49.93 -6.06
N ILE A 95 10.09 -50.46 -7.17
CA ILE A 95 9.34 -51.03 -8.29
C ILE A 95 9.33 -52.56 -8.12
N ASP A 96 8.13 -53.11 -8.11
CA ASP A 96 7.97 -54.57 -8.17
C ASP A 96 8.21 -55.02 -9.62
N THR A 97 8.98 -56.13 -9.73
CA THR A 97 9.38 -56.68 -11.03
C THR A 97 9.00 -58.15 -11.14
N THR A 98 8.67 -58.56 -12.36
CA THR A 98 8.25 -59.94 -12.67
C THR A 98 8.81 -60.37 -14.02
N ILE A 99 9.28 -61.63 -14.09
CA ILE A 99 9.57 -62.31 -15.38
C ILE A 99 8.50 -63.38 -15.61
N PHE A 100 7.93 -63.33 -16.79
CA PHE A 100 6.94 -64.32 -17.25
C PHE A 100 7.55 -65.22 -18.32
N TRP A 101 7.14 -66.46 -18.27
CA TRP A 101 7.28 -67.39 -19.41
C TRP A 101 5.92 -67.59 -20.04
N GLY A 102 5.80 -67.25 -21.31
CA GLY A 102 4.49 -67.08 -21.88
C GLY A 102 3.69 -66.07 -21.02
N GLY A 103 2.47 -66.45 -20.65
CA GLY A 103 1.60 -65.63 -19.78
C GLY A 103 1.74 -65.90 -18.28
N THR A 104 2.60 -66.83 -17.83
CA THR A 104 2.71 -67.28 -16.42
C THR A 104 3.88 -66.61 -15.72
N ARG A 105 3.67 -66.08 -14.52
CA ARG A 105 4.73 -65.47 -13.66
C ARG A 105 5.64 -66.59 -13.14
N ILE A 106 6.92 -66.52 -13.47
CA ILE A 106 7.89 -67.51 -12.98
C ILE A 106 8.76 -66.91 -11.88
N LEU A 107 9.20 -65.67 -12.05
CA LEU A 107 9.99 -64.94 -11.05
C LEU A 107 9.33 -63.63 -10.75
N THR A 108 9.09 -63.31 -9.49
CA THR A 108 8.41 -62.04 -9.12
C THR A 108 8.82 -61.60 -7.71
N THR A 109 8.85 -60.29 -7.55
CA THR A 109 8.96 -59.64 -6.22
C THR A 109 7.61 -59.28 -5.65
N ILE A 110 6.51 -59.57 -6.36
CA ILE A 110 5.15 -59.33 -5.92
C ILE A 110 4.75 -60.43 -4.91
N GLU A 111 4.31 -59.95 -3.76
CA GLU A 111 3.74 -60.78 -2.71
C GLU A 111 2.34 -60.31 -2.37
N ASP A 112 1.44 -61.27 -2.03
CA ASP A 112 0.12 -60.94 -1.53
C ASP A 112 0.17 -60.28 -0.14
N GLN A 113 -1.01 -60.03 0.44
CA GLN A 113 -1.13 -59.44 1.77
C GLN A 113 -0.62 -60.35 2.92
N TYR A 114 -0.37 -61.60 2.65
CA TYR A 114 0.14 -62.60 3.59
C TYR A 114 1.63 -62.90 3.38
N GLY A 115 2.28 -62.24 2.42
CA GLY A 115 3.67 -62.46 2.05
C GLY A 115 3.92 -63.66 1.17
N VAL A 116 2.86 -64.22 0.56
CA VAL A 116 2.98 -65.32 -0.40
C VAL A 116 3.33 -64.76 -1.80
N SER A 117 4.32 -65.34 -2.44
CA SER A 117 4.73 -64.93 -3.79
C SER A 117 3.64 -65.17 -4.80
N ALA A 118 3.42 -64.20 -5.69
CA ALA A 118 2.47 -64.32 -6.82
C ALA A 118 3.00 -65.20 -7.97
N ALA A 119 4.10 -65.92 -7.79
CA ALA A 119 4.64 -66.84 -8.77
C ALA A 119 3.61 -67.93 -9.11
N GLY A 120 3.50 -68.35 -10.38
CA GLY A 120 2.54 -69.31 -10.86
C GLY A 120 1.21 -68.71 -11.32
N THR A 121 0.93 -67.43 -11.04
CA THR A 121 -0.27 -66.75 -11.53
C THR A 121 -0.08 -66.27 -12.99
N SER A 122 -1.20 -66.06 -13.73
CA SER A 122 -1.15 -65.61 -15.12
C SER A 122 -1.37 -64.13 -15.25
N ALA A 123 -0.79 -63.51 -16.28
CA ALA A 123 -1.13 -62.15 -16.70
C ALA A 123 -2.55 -62.09 -17.33
N GLU A 124 -3.11 -60.94 -17.35
CA GLU A 124 -4.39 -60.69 -18.02
C GLU A 124 -4.30 -61.04 -19.53
N LYS A 125 -5.36 -61.61 -20.09
CA LYS A 125 -5.40 -62.01 -21.51
C LYS A 125 -5.03 -60.87 -22.43
N LYS A 126 -5.54 -59.65 -22.20
CA LYS A 126 -5.23 -58.46 -23.00
C LYS A 126 -3.72 -58.13 -23.03
N VAL A 127 -2.99 -58.33 -21.94
CA VAL A 127 -1.56 -58.13 -21.87
C VAL A 127 -0.86 -59.18 -22.73
N ILE A 128 -1.29 -60.45 -22.59
CA ILE A 128 -0.74 -61.59 -23.35
C ILE A 128 -0.90 -61.34 -24.86
N ASP A 129 -2.11 -60.98 -25.28
CA ASP A 129 -2.43 -60.75 -26.70
C ASP A 129 -1.57 -59.62 -27.31
N VAL A 130 -1.33 -58.53 -26.57
CA VAL A 130 -0.54 -57.40 -27.07
C VAL A 130 0.95 -57.70 -27.01
N VAL A 131 1.46 -58.20 -25.85
CA VAL A 131 2.92 -58.30 -25.66
C VAL A 131 3.47 -59.57 -26.35
N LEU A 132 2.80 -60.71 -26.24
CA LEU A 132 3.26 -61.95 -26.83
C LEU A 132 2.67 -62.16 -28.24
N GLY A 133 1.45 -61.66 -28.50
CA GLY A 133 0.84 -61.79 -29.83
C GLY A 133 1.30 -60.77 -30.83
N GLU A 134 1.41 -59.49 -30.45
CA GLU A 134 1.81 -58.41 -31.36
C GLU A 134 3.30 -58.00 -31.18
N GLY A 135 4.01 -58.44 -30.15
CA GLY A 135 5.36 -58.03 -29.87
C GLY A 135 5.52 -56.59 -29.41
N LYS A 136 4.43 -55.96 -28.92
CA LYS A 136 4.44 -54.56 -28.52
C LYS A 136 4.51 -54.40 -26.99
N ASP A 137 5.18 -53.33 -26.60
CA ASP A 137 5.15 -52.96 -25.18
C ASP A 137 3.74 -52.55 -24.75
N TYR A 138 3.38 -52.84 -23.49
CA TYR A 138 2.07 -52.56 -22.97
C TYR A 138 2.15 -51.84 -21.62
N TYR A 139 1.50 -50.66 -21.55
CA TYR A 139 1.31 -49.93 -20.27
C TYR A 139 -0.12 -50.18 -19.77
N ALA A 140 -0.21 -50.59 -18.53
CA ALA A 140 -1.47 -50.85 -17.85
C ALA A 140 -1.68 -49.92 -16.67
N ASP A 141 -2.72 -49.09 -16.72
CA ASP A 141 -3.09 -48.20 -15.63
C ASP A 141 -3.57 -48.95 -14.37
N HIS A 142 -4.13 -50.17 -14.57
CA HIS A 142 -4.63 -51.01 -13.51
C HIS A 142 -4.31 -52.49 -13.82
N VAL A 143 -3.54 -53.09 -12.97
CA VAL A 143 -3.29 -54.53 -12.97
C VAL A 143 -3.63 -55.05 -11.58
N ASP A 144 -4.53 -56.03 -11.53
CA ASP A 144 -4.82 -56.72 -10.28
C ASP A 144 -3.94 -57.94 -10.15
N VAL A 145 -3.19 -58.00 -9.04
CA VAL A 145 -2.38 -59.17 -8.70
C VAL A 145 -2.77 -59.59 -7.28
N ASP A 146 -3.53 -60.64 -7.16
CA ASP A 146 -4.02 -61.19 -5.92
C ASP A 146 -4.64 -60.16 -4.96
N GLY A 147 -5.54 -59.32 -5.52
CA GLY A 147 -6.24 -58.24 -4.81
C GLY A 147 -5.44 -56.96 -4.59
N THR A 148 -4.15 -56.92 -4.97
CA THR A 148 -3.33 -55.69 -4.95
C THR A 148 -3.28 -55.06 -6.32
N LYS A 149 -3.68 -53.75 -6.40
CA LYS A 149 -3.68 -53.02 -7.64
C LYS A 149 -2.32 -52.36 -7.91
N TYR A 150 -1.87 -52.50 -9.16
CA TYR A 150 -0.60 -51.94 -9.66
C TYR A 150 -0.87 -51.06 -10.90
N ILE A 151 0.04 -50.09 -11.10
CA ILE A 151 0.32 -49.50 -12.40
C ILE A 151 1.53 -50.24 -12.95
N GLY A 152 1.49 -50.71 -14.18
CA GLY A 152 2.55 -51.55 -14.72
C GLY A 152 2.93 -51.32 -16.15
N TYR A 153 4.14 -51.72 -16.49
CA TYR A 153 4.64 -51.71 -17.86
C TYR A 153 5.15 -53.11 -18.19
N TYR A 154 4.84 -53.61 -19.36
CA TYR A 154 5.23 -54.92 -19.86
C TYR A 154 6.03 -54.77 -21.16
N LYS A 155 7.15 -55.53 -21.25
CA LYS A 155 8.01 -55.64 -22.43
C LYS A 155 8.29 -57.06 -22.75
N ALA A 156 8.28 -57.43 -24.03
CA ALA A 156 8.54 -58.78 -24.47
C ALA A 156 9.98 -59.25 -24.20
N LEU A 157 10.13 -60.54 -23.91
CA LEU A 157 11.41 -61.26 -23.98
C LEU A 157 11.38 -62.04 -25.32
N GLU A 158 12.37 -61.83 -26.15
CA GLU A 158 12.41 -62.35 -27.51
C GLU A 158 13.55 -63.29 -27.71
N ASN A 159 13.30 -64.39 -28.45
CA ASN A 159 14.33 -65.30 -28.97
C ASN A 159 14.74 -64.90 -30.39
N ASP A 160 15.75 -65.58 -30.96
CA ASP A 160 16.19 -65.35 -32.30
C ASP A 160 15.02 -65.33 -33.29
N GLY A 161 15.05 -64.32 -34.18
CA GLY A 161 13.97 -64.08 -35.12
C GLY A 161 12.79 -63.19 -34.56
N ASN A 162 12.99 -62.50 -33.47
CA ASN A 162 12.00 -61.61 -32.83
C ASN A 162 10.70 -62.34 -32.41
N LYS A 163 10.83 -63.52 -31.92
CA LYS A 163 9.68 -64.32 -31.45
C LYS A 163 9.53 -64.12 -29.94
N PRO A 164 8.44 -63.46 -29.49
CA PRO A 164 8.18 -63.31 -28.04
C PRO A 164 7.95 -64.66 -27.37
N VAL A 165 8.69 -64.95 -26.31
CA VAL A 165 8.60 -66.22 -25.53
C VAL A 165 8.18 -65.98 -24.09
N GLY A 166 8.36 -64.75 -23.60
CA GLY A 166 8.03 -64.32 -22.29
C GLY A 166 7.89 -62.80 -22.23
N MET A 167 7.79 -62.27 -21.05
CA MET A 167 7.75 -60.80 -20.83
C MET A 167 8.29 -60.40 -19.47
N VAL A 168 8.81 -59.20 -19.40
CA VAL A 168 9.20 -58.54 -18.15
C VAL A 168 8.13 -57.53 -17.77
N PHE A 169 7.77 -57.51 -16.51
CA PHE A 169 6.86 -56.52 -15.91
C PHE A 169 7.62 -55.67 -14.88
N ALA A 170 7.38 -54.40 -14.89
CA ALA A 170 7.70 -53.49 -13.79
C ALA A 170 6.42 -52.77 -13.36
N GLY A 171 6.18 -52.69 -12.05
CA GLY A 171 4.97 -52.10 -11.51
C GLY A 171 5.12 -51.41 -10.17
N LYS A 172 4.29 -50.41 -9.93
CA LYS A 172 4.17 -49.74 -8.63
C LYS A 172 2.78 -49.98 -8.05
N LYS A 173 2.71 -50.21 -6.72
CA LYS A 173 1.42 -50.33 -6.02
C LYS A 173 0.64 -49.03 -6.16
N LEU A 174 -0.59 -49.11 -6.62
CA LEU A 174 -1.47 -47.95 -6.86
C LEU A 174 -1.71 -47.18 -5.57
N THR A 175 -1.76 -47.83 -4.42
CA THR A 175 -1.91 -47.19 -3.11
C THR A 175 -0.75 -46.25 -2.79
N LEU A 176 0.51 -46.65 -3.09
CA LEU A 176 1.68 -45.81 -2.89
C LEU A 176 1.69 -44.59 -3.81
N VAL A 177 1.25 -44.79 -5.05
CA VAL A 177 1.13 -43.71 -6.02
C VAL A 177 0.11 -42.69 -5.53
N TYR A 178 -1.09 -43.12 -5.14
CA TYR A 178 -2.12 -42.21 -4.60
C TYR A 178 -1.70 -41.50 -3.30
N GLN A 179 -1.04 -42.20 -2.39
CA GLN A 179 -0.53 -41.59 -1.17
C GLN A 179 0.46 -40.44 -1.48
N LYS A 180 1.36 -40.66 -2.44
CA LYS A 180 2.33 -39.64 -2.84
C LYS A 180 1.62 -38.44 -3.50
N ILE A 181 0.65 -38.69 -4.38
CA ILE A 181 -0.17 -37.65 -4.99
C ILE A 181 -0.88 -36.84 -3.89
N LEU A 182 -1.61 -37.50 -3.00
CA LEU A 182 -2.37 -36.86 -1.92
C LEU A 182 -1.47 -36.01 -1.01
N ARG A 183 -0.30 -36.54 -0.62
CA ARG A 183 0.68 -35.80 0.22
C ARG A 183 1.16 -34.52 -0.46
N THR A 184 1.43 -34.59 -1.77
CA THR A 184 1.88 -33.42 -2.54
C THR A 184 0.76 -32.39 -2.70
N LEU A 185 -0.47 -32.84 -2.97
CA LEU A 185 -1.64 -31.96 -3.06
C LEU A 185 -1.94 -31.26 -1.74
N LEU A 186 -1.85 -31.97 -0.62
CA LEU A 186 -1.98 -31.37 0.71
C LEU A 186 -0.94 -30.25 0.93
N GLY A 187 0.29 -30.46 0.48
CA GLY A 187 1.34 -29.43 0.50
C GLY A 187 0.96 -28.17 -0.27
N PHE A 188 0.45 -28.33 -1.50
CA PHE A 188 -0.02 -27.21 -2.31
C PHE A 188 -1.19 -26.44 -1.68
N VAL A 189 -2.16 -27.17 -1.12
CA VAL A 189 -3.31 -26.56 -0.43
C VAL A 189 -2.84 -25.78 0.80
N LEU A 190 -1.98 -26.34 1.63
CA LEU A 190 -1.47 -25.67 2.81
C LEU A 190 -0.68 -24.40 2.45
N PHE A 191 0.21 -24.50 1.45
CA PHE A 191 0.96 -23.34 0.95
C PHE A 191 0.03 -22.25 0.47
N SER A 192 -1.02 -22.60 -0.30
CA SER A 192 -2.01 -21.65 -0.81
C SER A 192 -2.78 -20.97 0.32
N LEU A 193 -3.18 -21.70 1.35
CA LEU A 193 -3.85 -21.14 2.53
C LEU A 193 -2.98 -20.12 3.26
N VAL A 194 -1.69 -20.45 3.44
CA VAL A 194 -0.73 -19.52 4.06
C VAL A 194 -0.57 -18.27 3.21
N ALA A 195 -0.44 -18.40 1.89
CA ALA A 195 -0.30 -17.27 0.98
C ALA A 195 -1.52 -16.33 1.04
N VAL A 196 -2.74 -16.87 1.02
CA VAL A 196 -3.99 -16.09 1.16
C VAL A 196 -4.07 -15.41 2.53
N LEU A 197 -3.69 -16.10 3.60
CA LEU A 197 -3.67 -15.52 4.94
C LEU A 197 -2.72 -14.31 5.01
N VAL A 198 -1.48 -14.47 4.52
CA VAL A 198 -0.48 -13.39 4.49
C VAL A 198 -0.99 -12.21 3.67
N ALA A 199 -1.51 -12.45 2.46
CA ALA A 199 -2.06 -11.41 1.59
C ALA A 199 -3.21 -10.66 2.29
N THR A 200 -4.09 -11.37 2.99
CA THR A 200 -5.22 -10.78 3.73
C THR A 200 -4.73 -9.91 4.89
N LEU A 201 -3.74 -10.37 5.65
CA LEU A 201 -3.15 -9.60 6.76
C LEU A 201 -2.47 -8.32 6.25
N CYS A 202 -1.65 -8.43 5.20
CA CYS A 202 -0.99 -7.27 4.57
C CYS A 202 -2.02 -6.24 4.07
N THR A 203 -3.06 -6.70 3.37
CA THR A 203 -4.14 -5.84 2.86
C THR A 203 -4.89 -5.15 4.01
N ARG A 204 -5.17 -5.87 5.09
CA ARG A 204 -5.84 -5.30 6.27
C ARG A 204 -5.00 -4.22 6.93
N GLN A 205 -3.71 -4.42 7.07
CA GLN A 205 -2.78 -3.45 7.67
C GLN A 205 -2.67 -2.19 6.80
N TYR A 206 -2.45 -2.35 5.50
CA TYR A 206 -2.39 -1.23 4.55
C TYR A 206 -3.70 -0.43 4.50
N SER A 207 -4.83 -1.11 4.33
CA SER A 207 -6.15 -0.48 4.27
C SER A 207 -6.49 0.28 5.55
N SER A 208 -6.11 -0.25 6.72
CA SER A 208 -6.35 0.43 8.00
C SER A 208 -5.54 1.73 8.13
N GLY A 209 -4.33 1.78 7.58
CA GLY A 209 -3.50 2.99 7.50
C GLY A 209 -4.14 4.06 6.63
N VAL A 210 -4.51 3.70 5.40
CA VAL A 210 -5.16 4.62 4.45
C VAL A 210 -6.47 5.19 5.01
N ILE A 211 -7.32 4.35 5.60
CA ILE A 211 -8.60 4.80 6.18
C ILE A 211 -8.39 5.75 7.35
N ARG A 212 -7.40 5.48 8.20
CA ARG A 212 -7.06 6.38 9.31
C ARG A 212 -6.65 7.75 8.79
N ASP A 213 -5.83 7.80 7.74
CA ASP A 213 -5.33 9.05 7.18
C ASP A 213 -6.45 9.83 6.46
N ILE A 214 -7.35 9.14 5.76
CA ILE A 214 -8.58 9.76 5.20
C ILE A 214 -9.45 10.36 6.31
N ASN A 215 -9.64 9.65 7.42
CA ASN A 215 -10.42 10.18 8.55
C ASN A 215 -9.75 11.40 9.20
N THR A 216 -8.42 11.43 9.28
CA THR A 216 -7.66 12.60 9.76
C THR A 216 -7.87 13.80 8.84
N ILE A 217 -7.79 13.63 7.52
CA ILE A 217 -8.05 14.70 6.55
C ILE A 217 -9.51 15.17 6.64
N ASN A 218 -10.47 14.24 6.74
CA ASN A 218 -11.89 14.60 6.88
C ASN A 218 -12.15 15.40 8.16
N HIS A 219 -11.55 15.00 9.29
CA HIS A 219 -11.67 15.75 10.53
C HIS A 219 -11.09 17.16 10.37
N PHE A 220 -9.91 17.29 9.78
CA PHE A 220 -9.29 18.59 9.50
C PHE A 220 -10.15 19.47 8.58
N LEU A 221 -10.77 18.91 7.53
CA LEU A 221 -11.70 19.64 6.67
C LEU A 221 -12.99 20.06 7.42
N GLN A 222 -13.46 19.22 8.33
CA GLN A 222 -14.62 19.52 9.15
C GLN A 222 -14.33 20.70 10.09
N THR A 223 -13.17 20.71 10.79
CA THR A 223 -12.79 21.84 11.67
C THR A 223 -12.66 23.14 10.89
N ILE A 224 -12.15 23.11 9.67
CA ILE A 224 -12.13 24.28 8.77
C ILE A 224 -13.57 24.75 8.45
N SER A 225 -14.48 23.81 8.12
CA SER A 225 -15.88 24.14 7.79
C SER A 225 -16.66 24.70 8.97
N GLU A 226 -16.30 24.33 10.19
CA GLU A 226 -16.88 24.85 11.44
C GLU A 226 -16.28 26.21 11.86
N GLY A 227 -15.32 26.74 11.06
CA GLY A 227 -14.67 28.03 11.31
C GLY A 227 -13.50 27.97 12.30
N THR A 228 -13.08 26.79 12.73
CA THR A 228 -11.91 26.60 13.60
C THR A 228 -10.65 26.58 12.74
N LEU A 229 -10.10 27.78 12.46
CA LEU A 229 -8.96 27.95 11.54
C LEU A 229 -7.58 27.90 12.24
N GLY A 230 -7.56 27.70 13.57
CA GLY A 230 -6.29 27.63 14.35
C GLY A 230 -5.62 26.26 14.34
N GLU A 231 -6.31 25.20 13.93
CA GLU A 231 -5.72 23.86 13.84
C GLU A 231 -4.72 23.73 12.68
N THR A 232 -3.67 22.95 12.90
CA THR A 232 -2.66 22.65 11.87
C THR A 232 -2.84 21.25 11.32
N LEU A 233 -2.46 21.04 10.06
CA LEU A 233 -2.46 19.72 9.44
C LEU A 233 -1.51 18.77 10.19
N ASP A 234 -1.98 17.54 10.46
CA ASP A 234 -1.16 16.47 11.06
C ASP A 234 0.12 16.24 10.22
N GLU A 235 1.28 16.20 10.89
CA GLU A 235 2.57 16.05 10.24
C GLU A 235 2.70 14.75 9.44
N ARG A 236 2.02 13.68 9.85
CA ARG A 236 2.02 12.41 9.08
C ARG A 236 1.38 12.59 7.72
N ILE A 237 0.31 13.39 7.63
CA ILE A 237 -0.34 13.71 6.35
C ILE A 237 0.54 14.65 5.54
N ARG A 238 1.12 15.67 6.17
CA ARG A 238 2.01 16.64 5.51
C ARG A 238 3.24 15.99 4.87
N ASN A 239 3.78 14.94 5.51
CA ASN A 239 4.98 14.24 5.06
C ASN A 239 4.70 13.09 4.06
N ARG A 240 3.43 12.83 3.72
CA ARG A 240 3.09 11.87 2.66
C ARG A 240 3.52 12.38 1.29
N LYS A 241 3.90 11.43 0.42
CA LYS A 241 4.34 11.72 -0.96
C LYS A 241 3.38 11.11 -2.00
N ASP A 242 2.10 11.03 -1.64
CA ASP A 242 1.03 10.50 -2.48
C ASP A 242 -0.17 11.47 -2.51
N GLU A 243 -1.23 11.08 -3.21
CA GLU A 243 -2.43 11.89 -3.43
C GLU A 243 -3.12 12.31 -2.12
N LEU A 244 -3.01 11.51 -1.06
CA LEU A 244 -3.56 11.89 0.25
C LEU A 244 -2.74 13.01 0.90
N GLY A 245 -1.43 13.01 0.71
CA GLY A 245 -0.56 14.12 1.11
C GLY A 245 -0.92 15.41 0.40
N ASP A 246 -1.12 15.33 -0.92
CA ASP A 246 -1.50 16.49 -1.73
C ASP A 246 -2.85 17.07 -1.29
N ILE A 247 -3.86 16.22 -1.05
CA ILE A 247 -5.17 16.66 -0.53
C ILE A 247 -5.01 17.38 0.81
N GLY A 248 -4.20 16.83 1.73
CA GLY A 248 -3.92 17.47 3.02
C GLY A 248 -3.28 18.84 2.87
N ILE A 249 -2.28 18.96 2.01
CA ILE A 249 -1.58 20.23 1.74
C ILE A 249 -2.52 21.26 1.12
N TYR A 250 -3.39 20.87 0.16
CA TYR A 250 -4.37 21.76 -0.41
C TYR A 250 -5.42 22.22 0.62
N ALA A 251 -5.85 21.34 1.51
CA ALA A 251 -6.75 21.68 2.61
C ALA A 251 -6.11 22.70 3.56
N ASP A 252 -4.84 22.55 3.92
CA ASP A 252 -4.11 23.49 4.78
C ASP A 252 -3.92 24.86 4.09
N LYS A 253 -3.62 24.86 2.80
CA LYS A 253 -3.54 26.08 1.99
C LYS A 253 -4.90 26.80 1.94
N MET A 254 -6.00 26.05 1.76
CA MET A 254 -7.35 26.59 1.80
C MET A 254 -7.65 27.21 3.17
N ARG A 255 -7.34 26.50 4.28
CA ARG A 255 -7.46 27.02 5.65
C ARG A 255 -6.71 28.33 5.83
N THR A 256 -5.46 28.39 5.39
CA THR A 256 -4.62 29.59 5.51
C THR A 256 -5.20 30.77 4.72
N ASN A 257 -5.73 30.51 3.51
CA ASN A 257 -6.38 31.54 2.71
C ASN A 257 -7.69 32.04 3.37
N LEU A 258 -8.51 31.13 3.89
CA LEU A 258 -9.74 31.47 4.64
C LEU A 258 -9.40 32.30 5.89
N GLN A 259 -8.37 31.90 6.62
CA GLN A 259 -7.91 32.62 7.81
C GLN A 259 -7.52 34.06 7.44
N LYS A 260 -6.74 34.25 6.37
CA LYS A 260 -6.39 35.61 5.88
C LYS A 260 -7.61 36.42 5.51
N LEU A 261 -8.61 35.82 4.83
CA LEU A 261 -9.85 36.53 4.45
C LEU A 261 -10.70 36.94 5.66
N VAL A 262 -10.68 36.15 6.73
CA VAL A 262 -11.45 36.43 7.97
C VAL A 262 -10.72 37.40 8.87
N GLU A 263 -9.38 37.36 8.96
CA GLU A 263 -8.60 38.10 9.92
C GLU A 263 -8.05 39.43 9.37
N MET A 264 -7.81 39.52 8.06
CA MET A 264 -7.15 40.66 7.44
C MET A 264 -8.14 41.58 6.72
N ASP A 265 -7.81 42.88 6.64
CA ASP A 265 -8.46 43.83 5.72
C ASP A 265 -7.97 43.55 4.30
N ALA A 266 -8.91 43.39 3.35
CA ALA A 266 -8.61 42.99 1.99
C ALA A 266 -7.78 43.99 1.20
N LEU A 267 -7.87 45.31 1.53
CA LEU A 267 -7.14 46.38 0.85
C LEU A 267 -5.71 46.53 1.43
N THR A 268 -5.63 46.57 2.75
CA THR A 268 -4.39 47.02 3.43
C THR A 268 -3.50 45.85 3.88
N ALA A 269 -4.05 44.61 3.91
CA ALA A 269 -3.40 43.44 4.44
C ALA A 269 -2.86 43.63 5.89
N LEU A 270 -3.48 44.53 6.66
CA LEU A 270 -3.39 44.61 8.09
C LEU A 270 -4.55 43.82 8.70
N TYR A 271 -4.48 43.52 9.99
CA TYR A 271 -5.63 42.91 10.66
C TYR A 271 -6.88 43.81 10.51
N ASN A 272 -8.03 43.18 10.35
CA ASN A 272 -9.30 43.95 10.41
C ASN A 272 -9.61 44.29 11.89
N ARG A 273 -10.57 45.17 12.09
CA ARG A 273 -10.97 45.63 13.45
C ARG A 273 -11.36 44.48 14.38
N ARG A 274 -12.06 43.45 13.84
CA ARG A 274 -12.46 42.28 14.64
C ARG A 274 -11.27 41.51 15.18
N SER A 275 -10.32 41.24 14.31
CA SER A 275 -9.09 40.51 14.69
C SER A 275 -8.19 41.33 15.61
N GLY A 276 -8.11 42.66 15.38
CA GLY A 276 -7.43 43.58 16.32
C GLY A 276 -7.99 43.52 17.71
N ASN A 277 -9.33 43.49 17.88
CA ASN A 277 -9.98 43.30 19.17
C ASN A 277 -9.64 41.95 19.81
N GLN A 278 -9.70 40.86 19.06
CA GLN A 278 -9.38 39.53 19.58
C GLN A 278 -7.92 39.46 20.08
N MET A 279 -6.98 40.05 19.35
CA MET A 279 -5.58 40.11 19.80
C MET A 279 -5.39 40.94 21.06
N LEU A 280 -6.15 42.03 21.21
CA LEU A 280 -6.13 42.84 22.44
C LEU A 280 -6.70 42.07 23.64
N GLU A 281 -7.75 41.28 23.45
CA GLU A 281 -8.29 40.42 24.52
C GLU A 281 -7.20 39.42 25.01
N VAL A 282 -6.42 38.86 24.11
CA VAL A 282 -5.30 37.97 24.47
C VAL A 282 -4.24 38.71 25.29
N LEU A 283 -3.84 39.93 24.86
CA LEU A 283 -2.85 40.73 25.59
C LEU A 283 -3.31 41.08 26.99
N VAL A 284 -4.57 41.49 27.16
CA VAL A 284 -5.18 41.78 28.47
C VAL A 284 -5.22 40.51 29.36
N GLY A 285 -5.58 39.36 28.78
CA GLY A 285 -5.56 38.07 29.46
C GLY A 285 -4.17 37.66 29.96
N GLN A 286 -3.12 38.00 29.22
CA GLN A 286 -1.74 37.78 29.58
C GLN A 286 -1.16 38.83 30.54
N ARG A 287 -1.93 39.89 30.87
CA ARG A 287 -1.49 41.04 31.63
C ARG A 287 -0.23 41.71 31.05
N ALA A 288 -0.07 41.69 29.77
CA ALA A 288 1.06 42.28 29.05
C ALA A 288 0.93 43.82 29.10
N GLU A 289 2.09 44.49 29.25
CA GLU A 289 2.19 45.94 29.07
C GLU A 289 2.20 46.23 27.57
N TYR A 290 1.36 47.18 27.16
CA TYR A 290 1.31 47.63 25.75
C TYR A 290 0.93 49.09 25.64
N THR A 291 1.27 49.70 24.53
CA THR A 291 0.81 51.02 24.13
C THR A 291 -0.04 50.92 22.88
N ALA A 292 -1.27 51.47 22.94
CA ALA A 292 -2.16 51.61 21.80
C ALA A 292 -1.95 52.97 21.15
N VAL A 293 -1.86 52.94 19.83
CA VAL A 293 -1.69 54.16 18.99
C VAL A 293 -2.83 54.20 18.00
N MET A 294 -3.74 55.14 18.16
CA MET A 294 -4.76 55.45 17.20
C MET A 294 -4.22 56.41 16.14
N CYS A 295 -4.30 56.07 14.88
CA CYS A 295 -3.72 56.79 13.77
C CYS A 295 -4.78 57.13 12.72
N ASP A 296 -4.64 58.32 12.08
CA ASP A 296 -5.57 58.72 11.01
C ASP A 296 -4.79 59.51 9.94
N ILE A 297 -5.16 59.26 8.66
CA ILE A 297 -4.54 59.98 7.53
C ILE A 297 -5.17 61.36 7.41
N ASP A 298 -4.35 62.37 7.53
CA ASP A 298 -4.78 63.79 7.49
C ASP A 298 -5.35 64.12 6.13
N PHE A 299 -6.56 64.73 6.15
CA PHE A 299 -7.25 65.20 4.95
C PHE A 299 -7.52 64.09 3.89
N PHE A 300 -7.65 62.82 4.26
CA PHE A 300 -7.84 61.71 3.32
C PHE A 300 -9.04 61.91 2.39
N LYS A 301 -10.14 62.47 2.90
CA LYS A 301 -11.29 62.84 2.07
C LYS A 301 -10.88 63.74 0.91
N LYS A 302 -10.02 64.75 1.14
CA LYS A 302 -9.53 65.63 0.09
C LYS A 302 -8.69 64.88 -0.97
N VAL A 303 -7.95 63.85 -0.56
CA VAL A 303 -7.24 63.00 -1.51
C VAL A 303 -8.23 62.28 -2.42
N ASN A 304 -9.28 61.67 -1.85
CA ASN A 304 -10.30 60.98 -2.62
C ASN A 304 -11.05 61.94 -3.57
N ASP A 305 -11.43 63.11 -3.07
CA ASP A 305 -12.18 64.14 -3.85
C ASP A 305 -11.31 64.70 -4.98
N THR A 306 -9.99 64.79 -4.83
CA THR A 306 -9.08 65.38 -5.81
C THR A 306 -8.55 64.35 -6.82
N TYR A 307 -8.21 63.16 -6.39
CA TYR A 307 -7.49 62.15 -7.20
C TYR A 307 -8.32 60.87 -7.47
N GLY A 308 -9.52 60.80 -6.90
CA GLY A 308 -10.40 59.64 -7.01
C GLY A 308 -10.11 58.53 -5.97
N HIS A 309 -11.10 57.68 -5.76
CA HIS A 309 -11.02 56.56 -4.75
C HIS A 309 -9.86 55.59 -5.00
N ALA A 310 -9.55 55.30 -6.27
CA ALA A 310 -8.44 54.43 -6.60
C ALA A 310 -7.06 54.97 -6.18
N ALA A 311 -6.89 56.31 -6.19
CA ALA A 311 -5.72 57.00 -5.67
C ALA A 311 -5.68 56.94 -4.14
N GLY A 312 -6.84 57.10 -3.46
CA GLY A 312 -6.98 56.90 -2.03
C GLY A 312 -6.65 55.47 -1.59
N ASP A 313 -7.12 54.47 -2.32
CA ASP A 313 -6.76 53.06 -2.07
C ASP A 313 -5.25 52.84 -2.20
N ARG A 314 -4.59 53.46 -3.15
CA ARG A 314 -3.13 53.43 -3.29
C ARG A 314 -2.42 54.07 -2.11
N VAL A 315 -2.93 55.18 -1.60
CA VAL A 315 -2.42 55.81 -0.36
C VAL A 315 -2.58 54.89 0.82
N LEU A 316 -3.77 54.30 1.03
CA LEU A 316 -4.04 53.35 2.13
C LEU A 316 -3.08 52.15 2.09
N THR A 317 -2.92 51.53 0.93
CA THR A 317 -2.03 50.36 0.79
C THR A 317 -0.58 50.72 1.05
N THR A 318 -0.12 51.89 0.60
CA THR A 318 1.26 52.33 0.78
C THR A 318 1.55 52.64 2.26
N ILE A 319 0.67 53.37 2.94
CA ILE A 319 0.77 53.68 4.37
C ILE A 319 0.72 52.44 5.21
N SER A 320 -0.20 51.50 4.90
CA SER A 320 -0.30 50.23 5.61
C SER A 320 0.97 49.39 5.54
N ALA A 321 1.69 49.45 4.41
CA ALA A 321 2.99 48.82 4.26
C ALA A 321 4.03 49.43 5.22
N GLN A 322 4.05 50.78 5.32
CA GLN A 322 4.93 51.49 6.26
C GLN A 322 4.61 51.19 7.71
N ILE A 323 3.30 51.15 8.06
CA ILE A 323 2.86 50.78 9.42
C ILE A 323 3.32 49.35 9.76
N ARG A 324 3.10 48.39 8.87
CA ARG A 324 3.46 47.00 9.07
C ARG A 324 4.97 46.81 9.23
N GLU A 325 5.78 47.49 8.42
CA GLU A 325 7.26 47.48 8.53
C GLU A 325 7.75 48.09 9.86
N ASN A 326 7.14 49.19 10.28
CA ASN A 326 7.50 49.86 11.51
C ASN A 326 7.16 49.05 12.77
N VAL A 327 6.00 48.37 12.77
CA VAL A 327 5.58 47.54 13.90
C VAL A 327 6.48 46.31 14.02
N GLY A 328 6.79 45.64 12.91
CA GLY A 328 7.61 44.43 12.90
C GLY A 328 7.05 43.31 13.82
N GLU A 329 7.93 42.74 14.63
CA GLU A 329 7.58 41.71 15.61
C GLU A 329 7.22 42.30 17.00
N ASP A 330 7.33 43.61 17.20
CA ASP A 330 7.12 44.27 18.49
C ASP A 330 5.62 44.50 18.80
N GLY A 331 4.70 44.09 17.89
CA GLY A 331 3.27 44.27 18.09
C GLY A 331 2.45 43.89 16.88
N PHE A 332 1.32 44.55 16.69
CA PHE A 332 0.45 44.35 15.52
C PHE A 332 -0.26 45.65 15.12
N ALA A 333 -0.76 45.68 13.89
CA ALA A 333 -1.53 46.80 13.37
C ALA A 333 -2.84 46.30 12.74
N SER A 334 -3.90 47.06 12.90
CA SER A 334 -5.20 46.81 12.30
C SER A 334 -5.78 48.03 11.62
N ARG A 335 -6.52 47.83 10.53
CA ARG A 335 -7.36 48.86 9.94
C ARG A 335 -8.61 48.98 10.81
N TRP A 336 -8.75 50.13 11.47
CA TRP A 336 -9.82 50.37 12.46
C TRP A 336 -11.08 50.95 11.86
N GLY A 337 -10.91 51.79 10.86
CA GLY A 337 -11.97 52.43 10.09
C GLY A 337 -11.56 52.66 8.63
N GLY A 338 -12.20 53.56 7.93
CA GLY A 338 -11.92 53.88 6.54
C GLY A 338 -10.47 54.33 6.29
N GLU A 339 -10.02 55.33 7.05
CA GLU A 339 -8.68 55.94 7.01
C GLU A 339 -7.97 55.88 8.36
N GLU A 340 -8.58 55.13 9.32
CA GLU A 340 -8.08 54.99 10.69
C GLU A 340 -7.37 53.66 10.88
N PHE A 341 -6.28 53.69 11.62
CA PHE A 341 -5.49 52.53 11.99
C PHE A 341 -5.28 52.47 13.49
N LEU A 342 -5.34 51.28 14.05
CA LEU A 342 -4.93 50.99 15.41
C LEU A 342 -3.64 50.18 15.37
N VAL A 343 -2.59 50.72 16.01
CA VAL A 343 -1.30 50.07 16.13
C VAL A 343 -1.02 49.78 17.59
N ILE A 344 -0.66 48.58 17.89
CA ILE A 344 -0.32 48.12 19.24
C ILE A 344 1.14 47.75 19.28
N TYR A 345 1.83 48.29 20.27
CA TYR A 345 3.23 47.91 20.58
C TYR A 345 3.30 47.28 21.96
N CYS A 346 3.93 46.14 22.08
CA CYS A 346 4.18 45.47 23.36
C CYS A 346 5.40 46.10 24.11
N MET A 347 5.32 47.41 24.31
CA MET A 347 6.34 48.23 24.98
C MET A 347 5.70 49.43 25.63
N ASN A 348 6.49 50.16 26.47
CA ASN A 348 6.05 51.36 27.17
C ASN A 348 5.84 52.57 26.22
N LEU A 349 5.25 53.63 26.77
CA LEU A 349 4.90 54.83 26.03
C LEU A 349 6.09 55.53 25.38
N GLU A 350 7.21 55.64 26.11
CA GLU A 350 8.41 56.33 25.63
C GLU A 350 9.11 55.60 24.47
N GLU A 351 9.17 54.28 24.55
CA GLU A 351 9.74 53.44 23.49
C GLU A 351 8.84 53.49 22.28
N THR A 352 7.51 53.37 22.47
CA THR A 352 6.54 53.48 21.39
C THR A 352 6.61 54.84 20.74
N ARG A 353 6.80 55.92 21.50
CA ARG A 353 6.96 57.28 20.95
C ARG A 353 8.09 57.34 19.92
N LYS A 354 9.25 56.78 20.25
CA LYS A 354 10.39 56.73 19.33
C LYS A 354 10.12 55.97 18.04
N ARG A 355 9.30 54.91 18.13
CA ARG A 355 8.85 54.16 16.94
C ARG A 355 7.91 54.99 16.08
N ILE A 356 6.94 55.66 16.70
CA ILE A 356 5.98 56.50 16.00
C ILE A 356 6.61 57.76 15.39
N ASP A 357 7.64 58.36 16.04
CA ASP A 357 8.41 59.48 15.45
C ASP A 357 9.06 59.03 14.14
N LYS A 358 9.63 57.83 14.07
CA LYS A 358 10.20 57.27 12.84
C LYS A 358 9.14 57.02 11.77
N LEU A 359 7.98 56.45 12.18
CA LEU A 359 6.86 56.23 11.27
C LEU A 359 6.31 57.52 10.69
N GLN A 360 6.11 58.55 11.53
CA GLN A 360 5.64 59.85 11.10
C GLN A 360 6.61 60.48 10.08
N GLN A 361 7.91 60.43 10.34
CA GLN A 361 8.91 60.94 9.40
C GLN A 361 8.89 60.14 8.08
N ALA A 362 8.84 58.81 8.15
CA ALA A 362 8.73 57.99 6.93
C ALA A 362 7.51 58.33 6.11
N ILE A 363 6.37 58.59 6.75
CA ILE A 363 5.14 59.02 6.06
C ILE A 363 5.25 60.40 5.47
N ARG A 364 5.84 61.38 6.14
CA ARG A 364 6.09 62.71 5.61
C ARG A 364 6.98 62.70 4.36
N ASP A 365 7.97 61.81 4.34
CA ASP A 365 8.90 61.64 3.22
C ASP A 365 8.32 60.81 2.07
N LEU A 366 7.19 60.13 2.34
CA LEU A 366 6.56 59.24 1.38
C LEU A 366 5.97 59.98 0.16
N GLN A 367 6.30 59.51 -1.02
CA GLN A 367 5.74 59.97 -2.28
C GLN A 367 4.91 58.83 -2.89
N VAL A 368 3.59 58.96 -2.85
CA VAL A 368 2.68 57.93 -3.42
C VAL A 368 2.43 58.31 -4.88
N CYS A 369 3.04 57.55 -5.81
CA CYS A 369 2.80 57.73 -7.25
C CYS A 369 1.50 57.07 -7.68
N TYR A 370 0.66 57.86 -8.40
CA TYR A 370 -0.55 57.38 -9.02
C TYR A 370 -0.73 58.04 -10.42
N GLY A 371 -0.50 57.31 -11.50
CA GLY A 371 -0.32 57.86 -12.84
C GLY A 371 0.84 58.85 -12.88
N ASP A 372 0.63 60.02 -13.46
CA ASP A 372 1.61 61.12 -13.52
C ASP A 372 1.58 62.04 -12.28
N GLN A 373 0.83 61.63 -11.24
CA GLN A 373 0.64 62.45 -10.05
C GLN A 373 1.45 61.88 -8.85
N THR A 374 1.99 62.76 -8.04
CA THR A 374 2.65 62.44 -6.77
C THR A 374 1.83 62.98 -5.61
N ILE A 375 1.28 62.09 -4.80
CA ILE A 375 0.43 62.42 -3.65
C ILE A 375 1.30 62.38 -2.39
N ARG A 376 1.22 63.43 -1.56
CA ARG A 376 1.82 63.47 -0.24
C ARG A 376 0.76 63.63 0.81
N VAL A 377 0.91 62.88 1.90
CA VAL A 377 -0.04 62.91 3.02
C VAL A 377 0.75 62.95 4.34
N THR A 378 0.08 63.37 5.39
CA THR A 378 0.58 63.29 6.76
C THR A 378 -0.38 62.45 7.58
N MET A 379 0.04 62.07 8.76
CA MET A 379 -0.81 61.33 9.73
C MET A 379 -0.73 61.98 11.09
N THR A 380 -1.86 61.91 11.81
CA THR A 380 -1.95 62.31 13.21
C THR A 380 -2.04 61.04 14.09
N PHE A 381 -1.39 61.07 15.23
CA PHE A 381 -1.28 59.90 16.13
C PHE A 381 -1.69 60.31 17.54
N GLY A 382 -2.53 59.48 18.16
CA GLY A 382 -2.88 59.58 19.58
C GLY A 382 -2.46 58.33 20.30
N MET A 383 -1.80 58.47 21.43
CA MET A 383 -1.17 57.36 22.17
C MET A 383 -1.82 57.17 23.55
N GLY A 384 -2.01 55.90 23.94
CA GLY A 384 -2.51 55.53 25.26
C GLY A 384 -1.80 54.27 25.75
N GLN A 385 -1.15 54.36 26.91
CA GLN A 385 -0.50 53.21 27.57
C GLN A 385 -1.48 52.42 28.40
N SER A 386 -1.39 51.10 28.43
CA SER A 386 -2.15 50.22 29.28
C SER A 386 -1.73 50.34 30.74
N ALA A 387 -2.69 50.20 31.65
CA ALA A 387 -2.43 50.09 33.10
C ALA A 387 -2.80 48.66 33.56
N PRO A 388 -2.17 48.15 34.62
CA PRO A 388 -2.50 46.81 35.13
C PRO A 388 -3.98 46.64 35.45
N GLY A 389 -4.64 45.64 34.86
CA GLY A 389 -6.07 45.34 35.10
C GLY A 389 -7.04 46.29 34.36
N GLU A 390 -6.56 47.14 33.50
CA GLU A 390 -7.39 48.01 32.67
C GLU A 390 -7.91 47.26 31.42
N SER A 391 -9.15 47.52 31.04
CA SER A 391 -9.72 46.96 29.83
C SER A 391 -9.18 47.70 28.60
N TYR A 392 -8.99 46.94 27.48
CA TYR A 392 -8.41 47.49 26.26
C TYR A 392 -9.27 48.64 25.65
N GLU A 393 -10.58 48.60 25.85
CA GLU A 393 -11.48 49.65 25.37
C GLU A 393 -11.15 51.02 25.98
N LYS A 394 -10.77 51.05 27.32
CA LYS A 394 -10.34 52.29 27.96
C LYS A 394 -9.04 52.80 27.40
N VAL A 395 -8.12 51.91 27.10
CA VAL A 395 -6.79 52.26 26.49
C VAL A 395 -7.00 52.86 25.12
N ILE A 396 -7.83 52.18 24.26
CA ILE A 396 -8.17 52.66 22.90
C ILE A 396 -8.85 54.02 23.02
N LYS A 397 -9.82 54.17 23.92
CA LYS A 397 -10.57 55.45 24.10
C LYS A 397 -9.58 56.57 24.46
N ARG A 398 -8.62 56.30 25.33
CA ARG A 398 -7.55 57.29 25.67
C ARG A 398 -6.72 57.69 24.48
N ALA A 399 -6.31 56.72 23.64
CA ALA A 399 -5.59 56.99 22.39
C ALA A 399 -6.43 57.79 21.39
N ASP A 400 -7.72 57.46 21.27
CA ASP A 400 -8.65 58.18 20.39
C ASP A 400 -8.87 59.64 20.84
N GLU A 401 -9.08 59.88 22.15
CA GLU A 401 -9.17 61.23 22.72
C GLU A 401 -7.90 62.07 22.42
N LYS A 402 -6.71 61.43 22.47
CA LYS A 402 -5.45 62.09 22.08
C LYS A 402 -5.33 62.34 20.61
N LEU A 403 -5.78 61.43 19.76
CA LEU A 403 -5.88 61.61 18.30
C LEU A 403 -6.79 62.80 17.96
N TYR A 404 -7.95 62.92 18.61
CA TYR A 404 -8.83 64.02 18.44
C TYR A 404 -8.20 65.37 18.80
N VAL A 405 -7.42 65.44 19.91
CA VAL A 405 -6.66 66.60 20.30
C VAL A 405 -5.66 66.98 19.20
N GLY A 406 -4.94 65.98 18.66
CA GLY A 406 -4.00 66.20 17.57
C GLY A 406 -4.62 66.74 16.30
N LYS A 407 -5.75 66.16 15.89
CA LYS A 407 -6.52 66.65 14.72
C LYS A 407 -6.96 68.12 14.85
N ASN A 408 -7.36 68.54 16.08
CA ASN A 408 -7.75 69.91 16.34
C ASN A 408 -6.57 70.84 16.56
N GLY A 409 -5.40 70.33 16.96
CA GLY A 409 -4.17 71.08 17.19
C GLY A 409 -3.35 71.40 15.94
N GLY A 410 -3.88 71.08 14.75
CA GLY A 410 -3.20 71.40 13.49
C GLY A 410 -2.80 70.19 12.65
N ARG A 411 -3.11 68.95 13.14
CA ARG A 411 -2.75 67.67 12.47
C ARG A 411 -1.22 67.44 12.42
N ASP A 412 -0.80 66.39 11.70
CA ASP A 412 0.64 66.04 11.52
C ASP A 412 1.44 66.04 12.83
N GLN A 413 0.89 65.47 13.90
CA GLN A 413 1.50 65.48 15.24
C GLN A 413 1.21 64.19 16.00
N ILE A 414 1.99 63.98 17.04
CA ILE A 414 1.89 62.85 17.96
C ILE A 414 1.49 63.42 19.34
N VAL A 415 0.37 62.92 19.89
CA VAL A 415 -0.16 63.33 21.20
C VAL A 415 -0.15 62.15 22.13
N MET A 416 0.51 62.32 23.31
CA MET A 416 0.59 61.31 24.36
C MET A 416 -0.34 61.59 25.50
#